data_6562957edfc1fa4e5bde7c50ab2125bc
#
_entry.id   6562957edfc1fa4e5bde7c50ab2125bc
#
_cell.length_a   1.000
_cell.length_b   1.000
_cell.length_c   1.000
_cell.angle_alpha   90.00
_cell.angle_beta   90.00
_cell.angle_gamma   90.00
#
_symmetry.space_group_name_H-M   'P 1'
#
loop_
_entity.id
_entity.type
_entity.pdbx_description
1 polymer ?
#
loop_
_entity_poly.entity_id
_entity_poly.type
_entity_poly.pdbx_seq_one_letter_code
_entity_poly.pdbx_strand_id
1 'polypeptide(L)'
;KLLELHSDDSGSIEESKNQKAVVSVSAIPSAVISEDNISDIEVKFALWQPTEGVLVCCSIEEALPDPVQTQLLSNILIAMGQGDGKLAQCEIAQWPPFENMTGGKDEAREFIATLLSARLDSSDTKLVLIFGSTGAQWILSEKQKDSVKDGNVELSAGVAAIIIPSLGEMIERPELKREAWQRLQPWKENKIASQPSDDL
;
A
#
# COMPACT_ATOMS: atom_id res chain seq x y z
N LYS A 1 -76.38 7.59 -5.78
CA LYS A 1 -76.98 6.92 -6.93
C LYS A 1 -76.04 5.84 -7.38
N LEU A 2 -76.17 4.64 -6.89
CA LEU A 2 -76.95 3.52 -7.38
C LEU A 2 -76.57 3.18 -8.84
N LEU A 3 -76.20 1.99 -9.22
CA LEU A 3 -76.61 0.59 -9.01
C LEU A 3 -75.55 -0.27 -9.69
N GLU A 4 -74.96 -1.39 -9.12
CA GLU A 4 -75.50 -2.76 -9.25
C GLU A 4 -75.67 -3.22 -10.72
N LEU A 5 -75.25 -4.36 -11.17
CA LEU A 5 -75.27 -5.73 -10.70
C LEU A 5 -74.87 -6.66 -11.87
N HIS A 6 -74.43 -7.86 -11.49
CA HIS A 6 -74.62 -9.17 -12.14
C HIS A 6 -73.77 -9.52 -13.37
N SER A 7 -73.32 -10.65 -13.58
CA SER A 7 -73.39 -12.04 -13.05
C SER A 7 -72.80 -12.94 -14.11
N ASP A 8 -72.14 -13.98 -13.64
CA ASP A 8 -72.05 -15.33 -14.16
C ASP A 8 -71.99 -15.63 -15.67
N ASP A 9 -71.03 -16.40 -16.09
CA ASP A 9 -71.34 -17.77 -16.47
C ASP A 9 -70.09 -18.64 -16.70
N SER A 10 -70.28 -19.89 -16.34
CA SER A 10 -69.41 -21.03 -16.36
C SER A 10 -69.07 -21.53 -17.78
N GLY A 11 -67.93 -22.15 -17.93
CA GLY A 11 -67.62 -22.96 -19.11
C GLY A 11 -66.21 -23.53 -19.07
N SER A 12 -66.01 -24.60 -18.33
CA SER A 12 -65.74 -25.95 -18.76
C SER A 12 -64.50 -26.21 -19.62
N ILE A 13 -63.53 -26.81 -18.97
CA ILE A 13 -62.71 -27.97 -19.35
C ILE A 13 -62.22 -28.06 -20.81
N GLU A 14 -60.86 -28.02 -20.94
CA GLU A 14 -60.16 -29.02 -21.73
C GLU A 14 -58.69 -29.18 -21.22
N GLU A 15 -58.44 -30.40 -20.84
CA GLU A 15 -57.15 -31.00 -20.45
C GLU A 15 -56.29 -31.12 -21.71
N SER A 16 -55.13 -30.48 -21.72
CA SER A 16 -54.09 -30.87 -22.66
C SER A 16 -52.78 -31.08 -21.92
N LYS A 17 -52.47 -32.36 -21.78
CA LYS A 17 -51.14 -32.87 -21.41
C LYS A 17 -50.13 -32.28 -22.36
N ASN A 18 -49.12 -31.54 -21.83
CA ASN A 18 -47.87 -31.50 -22.51
C ASN A 18 -46.69 -31.55 -21.55
N GLN A 19 -45.79 -32.37 -21.94
CA GLN A 19 -44.65 -32.98 -21.27
C GLN A 19 -43.71 -32.00 -20.60
N LYS A 20 -43.38 -32.39 -19.40
CA LYS A 20 -42.28 -31.97 -18.54
C LYS A 20 -40.94 -32.10 -19.28
N ALA A 21 -40.41 -31.00 -19.78
CA ALA A 21 -38.99 -30.88 -20.08
C ALA A 21 -38.28 -30.47 -18.80
N VAL A 22 -37.69 -31.45 -18.14
CA VAL A 22 -36.75 -31.25 -17.03
C VAL A 22 -35.46 -30.70 -17.64
N VAL A 23 -35.30 -29.41 -17.63
CA VAL A 23 -33.99 -28.79 -17.88
C VAL A 23 -33.14 -29.07 -16.63
N SER A 24 -32.25 -30.02 -16.73
CA SER A 24 -31.17 -30.24 -15.77
C SER A 24 -30.32 -28.95 -15.77
N VAL A 25 -30.49 -28.14 -14.74
CA VAL A 25 -29.56 -27.10 -14.42
C VAL A 25 -28.28 -27.80 -13.95
N SER A 26 -27.31 -27.88 -14.85
CA SER A 26 -25.96 -28.30 -14.51
C SER A 26 -25.49 -27.45 -13.35
N ALA A 27 -25.16 -28.13 -12.25
CA ALA A 27 -24.54 -27.52 -11.10
C ALA A 27 -23.29 -26.73 -11.55
N ILE A 28 -23.32 -25.44 -11.37
CA ILE A 28 -22.13 -24.59 -11.37
C ILE A 28 -21.24 -25.16 -10.27
N PRO A 29 -19.99 -25.58 -10.55
CA PRO A 29 -19.10 -25.99 -9.48
C PRO A 29 -18.97 -24.77 -8.56
N SER A 30 -19.47 -24.90 -7.34
CA SER A 30 -19.10 -24.01 -6.26
C SER A 30 -17.59 -24.08 -6.18
N ALA A 31 -16.93 -23.05 -6.69
CA ALA A 31 -15.54 -22.82 -6.34
C ALA A 31 -15.50 -22.83 -4.82
N VAL A 32 -14.85 -23.84 -4.28
CA VAL A 32 -14.49 -23.89 -2.86
C VAL A 32 -13.59 -22.68 -2.67
N ILE A 33 -14.19 -21.58 -2.21
CA ILE A 33 -13.44 -20.47 -1.64
C ILE A 33 -12.82 -21.09 -0.40
N SER A 34 -11.54 -21.41 -0.50
CA SER A 34 -10.73 -21.78 0.63
C SER A 34 -10.86 -20.66 1.64
N GLU A 35 -11.54 -20.89 2.75
CA GLU A 35 -11.56 -20.01 3.92
C GLU A 35 -10.17 -20.03 4.61
N ASP A 36 -9.11 -19.97 3.82
CA ASP A 36 -7.75 -19.86 4.31
C ASP A 36 -7.46 -18.43 4.68
N ASN A 37 -7.67 -18.14 5.98
CA ASN A 37 -7.12 -17.01 6.71
C ASN A 37 -7.44 -15.62 6.11
N ILE A 38 -8.68 -15.20 6.24
CA ILE A 38 -8.99 -13.77 6.36
C ILE A 38 -8.50 -13.36 7.76
N SER A 39 -7.19 -13.31 7.95
CA SER A 39 -6.62 -12.55 9.04
C SER A 39 -6.82 -11.09 8.65
N ASP A 40 -7.42 -10.30 9.53
CA ASP A 40 -7.54 -8.86 9.38
C ASP A 40 -6.13 -8.27 9.31
N ILE A 41 -5.64 -8.12 8.08
CA ILE A 41 -4.31 -7.58 7.83
C ILE A 41 -4.42 -6.07 7.95
N GLU A 42 -3.75 -5.52 8.92
CA GLU A 42 -3.61 -4.09 9.07
C GLU A 42 -2.18 -3.66 8.73
N VAL A 43 -2.06 -2.67 7.83
CA VAL A 43 -0.78 -2.10 7.43
C VAL A 43 -0.91 -0.59 7.45
N LYS A 44 -0.02 0.09 8.15
CA LYS A 44 0.02 1.55 8.23
C LYS A 44 1.41 2.08 7.91
N PHE A 45 1.43 3.14 7.12
CA PHE A 45 2.62 3.91 6.80
C PHE A 45 2.41 5.39 7.10
N ALA A 46 3.41 6.00 7.67
CA ALA A 46 3.57 7.44 7.66
C ALA A 46 4.50 7.83 6.51
N LEU A 47 4.03 8.73 5.65
CA LEU A 47 4.74 9.22 4.48
C LEU A 47 5.08 10.68 4.66
N TRP A 48 6.32 11.07 4.35
CA TRP A 48 6.78 12.46 4.31
C TRP A 48 7.48 12.74 3.00
N GLN A 49 7.33 13.95 2.51
CA GLN A 49 8.10 14.46 1.39
C GLN A 49 8.88 15.70 1.83
N PRO A 50 10.06 15.51 2.45
CA PRO A 50 10.86 16.62 2.97
C PRO A 50 11.38 17.53 1.87
N THR A 51 11.64 17.01 0.68
CA THR A 51 12.02 17.71 -0.54
C THR A 51 11.35 17.07 -1.75
N GLU A 52 11.30 17.74 -2.89
CA GLU A 52 10.70 17.19 -4.12
C GLU A 52 11.34 15.86 -4.55
N GLY A 53 12.66 15.72 -4.32
CA GLY A 53 13.42 14.55 -4.73
C GLY A 53 13.39 13.37 -3.75
N VAL A 54 12.84 13.52 -2.53
CA VAL A 54 12.92 12.50 -1.49
C VAL A 54 11.55 12.20 -0.89
N LEU A 55 11.18 10.92 -0.91
CA LEU A 55 10.02 10.38 -0.21
C LEU A 55 10.49 9.50 0.96
N VAL A 56 9.87 9.63 2.11
CA VAL A 56 10.14 8.83 3.31
C VAL A 56 8.93 7.97 3.62
N CYS A 57 9.16 6.67 3.82
CA CYS A 57 8.15 5.69 4.18
C CYS A 57 8.53 5.01 5.50
N CYS A 58 7.74 5.21 6.55
CA CYS A 58 7.89 4.55 7.84
C CYS A 58 6.66 3.69 8.13
N SER A 59 6.85 2.41 8.42
CA SER A 59 5.79 1.59 8.98
C SER A 59 5.51 2.05 10.41
N ILE A 60 4.24 2.22 10.75
CA ILE A 60 3.78 2.63 12.09
C ILE A 60 2.71 1.66 12.59
N GLU A 61 2.65 1.44 13.89
CA GLU A 61 1.64 0.57 14.53
C GLU A 61 0.50 1.41 15.12
N GLU A 62 0.80 2.63 15.53
CA GLU A 62 -0.16 3.54 16.13
C GLU A 62 -0.84 4.45 15.08
N ALA A 63 -1.81 5.24 15.52
CA ALA A 63 -2.53 6.17 14.66
C ALA A 63 -1.65 7.30 14.13
N LEU A 64 -0.62 7.68 14.86
CA LEU A 64 0.32 8.74 14.51
C LEU A 64 1.76 8.31 14.81
N PRO A 65 2.74 8.86 14.09
CA PRO A 65 4.15 8.59 14.36
C PRO A 65 4.57 9.04 15.76
N ASP A 66 5.41 8.24 16.41
CA ASP A 66 6.00 8.59 17.69
C ASP A 66 6.86 9.86 17.61
N PRO A 67 6.74 10.82 18.55
CA PRO A 67 7.49 12.08 18.51
C PRO A 67 9.01 11.90 18.59
N VAL A 68 9.51 10.88 19.31
CA VAL A 68 10.95 10.63 19.43
C VAL A 68 11.49 10.05 18.12
N GLN A 69 10.73 9.18 17.48
CA GLN A 69 11.06 8.65 16.15
C GLN A 69 11.04 9.78 15.11
N THR A 70 10.03 10.63 15.15
CA THR A 70 9.92 11.80 14.26
C THR A 70 11.11 12.77 14.42
N GLN A 71 11.58 13.00 15.66
CA GLN A 71 12.76 13.81 15.92
C GLN A 71 14.03 13.16 15.37
N LEU A 72 14.17 11.82 15.49
CA LEU A 72 15.30 11.10 14.90
C LEU A 72 15.28 11.21 13.37
N LEU A 73 14.10 11.05 12.74
CA LEU A 73 13.94 11.24 11.29
C LEU A 73 14.38 12.65 10.87
N SER A 74 13.91 13.69 11.56
CA SER A 74 14.32 15.08 11.31
C SER A 74 15.84 15.23 11.33
N ASN A 75 16.51 14.68 12.34
CA ASN A 75 17.97 14.73 12.47
C ASN A 75 18.70 13.99 11.33
N ILE A 76 18.15 12.86 10.88
CA ILE A 76 18.69 12.12 9.74
C ILE A 76 18.59 12.96 8.46
N LEU A 77 17.44 13.57 8.19
CA LEU A 77 17.21 14.40 7.00
C LEU A 77 18.11 15.64 6.99
N ILE A 78 18.29 16.31 8.13
CA ILE A 78 19.28 17.40 8.26
C ILE A 78 20.69 16.91 7.91
N ALA A 79 21.09 15.77 8.46
CA ALA A 79 22.44 15.22 8.23
C ALA A 79 22.65 14.80 6.76
N MET A 80 21.59 14.47 6.05
CA MET A 80 21.58 14.19 4.60
C MET A 80 21.57 15.47 3.75
N GLY A 81 21.28 16.64 4.32
CA GLY A 81 21.02 17.86 3.58
C GLY A 81 19.64 17.91 2.92
N GLN A 82 18.70 17.10 3.38
CA GLN A 82 17.35 16.97 2.82
C GLN A 82 16.33 17.76 3.64
N GLY A 83 16.51 19.04 3.77
CA GLY A 83 15.61 19.94 4.48
C GLY A 83 16.21 20.60 5.72
N ASP A 84 15.43 21.50 6.33
CA ASP A 84 15.80 22.31 7.49
C ASP A 84 15.45 21.67 8.85
N GLY A 85 15.01 20.41 8.81
CA GLY A 85 14.59 19.66 10.00
C GLY A 85 13.13 19.85 10.41
N LYS A 86 12.41 20.71 9.70
CA LYS A 86 10.96 20.84 9.88
C LYS A 86 10.27 19.78 9.01
N LEU A 87 9.75 18.77 9.63
CA LEU A 87 8.90 17.81 8.94
C LEU A 87 7.53 18.42 8.72
N ALA A 88 7.07 18.43 7.47
CA ALA A 88 5.68 18.70 7.17
C ALA A 88 4.78 17.63 7.83
N GLN A 89 3.49 17.90 7.88
CA GLN A 89 2.53 16.89 8.34
C GLN A 89 2.67 15.65 7.48
N CYS A 90 2.76 14.47 8.13
CA CYS A 90 2.80 13.20 7.42
C CYS A 90 1.43 12.86 6.83
N GLU A 91 1.45 12.17 5.73
CA GLU A 91 0.28 11.47 5.20
C GLU A 91 0.26 10.06 5.78
N ILE A 92 -0.91 9.61 6.22
CA ILE A 92 -1.08 8.25 6.70
C ILE A 92 -1.71 7.42 5.58
N ALA A 93 -0.98 6.42 5.12
CA ALA A 93 -1.47 5.38 4.22
C ALA A 93 -1.81 4.15 5.05
N GLN A 94 -3.06 3.71 5.02
CA GLN A 94 -3.53 2.62 5.87
C GLN A 94 -4.31 1.61 5.04
N TRP A 95 -4.08 0.33 5.29
CA TRP A 95 -4.91 -0.78 4.86
C TRP A 95 -5.50 -1.51 6.07
N PRO A 96 -6.79 -1.85 6.07
CA PRO A 96 -7.78 -1.43 5.07
C PRO A 96 -8.05 0.07 5.13
N PRO A 97 -8.41 0.72 3.98
CA PRO A 97 -8.67 2.15 3.95
C PRO A 97 -9.97 2.56 4.66
N PHE A 98 -10.86 1.60 4.91
CA PHE A 98 -12.13 1.80 5.61
C PHE A 98 -12.36 0.67 6.62
N GLU A 99 -12.96 0.98 7.77
CA GLU A 99 -13.19 0.04 8.88
C GLU A 99 -14.00 -1.22 8.50
N ASN A 100 -14.87 -1.12 7.49
CA ASN A 100 -15.71 -2.23 7.04
C ASN A 100 -15.13 -2.99 5.84
N MET A 101 -13.92 -2.68 5.41
CA MET A 101 -13.25 -3.35 4.32
C MET A 101 -12.36 -4.45 4.86
N THR A 102 -12.57 -5.65 4.37
CA THR A 102 -11.70 -6.79 4.63
C THR A 102 -10.96 -7.15 3.35
N GLY A 103 -9.73 -7.60 3.49
CA GLY A 103 -8.96 -8.06 2.35
C GLY A 103 -7.67 -8.72 2.80
N GLY A 104 -7.15 -9.59 1.95
CA GLY A 104 -5.96 -10.37 2.20
C GLY A 104 -4.68 -9.60 1.94
N LYS A 105 -3.59 -10.36 1.99
CA LYS A 105 -2.22 -9.84 1.82
C LYS A 105 -1.97 -9.27 0.42
N ASP A 106 -2.57 -9.87 -0.58
CA ASP A 106 -2.33 -9.47 -1.97
C ASP A 106 -3.05 -8.15 -2.28
N GLU A 107 -4.29 -7.98 -1.81
CA GLU A 107 -5.03 -6.73 -1.93
C GLU A 107 -4.35 -5.58 -1.15
N ALA A 108 -3.83 -5.87 0.06
CA ALA A 108 -3.07 -4.88 0.82
C ALA A 108 -1.80 -4.44 0.06
N ARG A 109 -1.07 -5.38 -0.54
CA ARG A 109 0.11 -5.07 -1.35
C ARG A 109 -0.23 -4.26 -2.59
N GLU A 110 -1.28 -4.64 -3.32
CA GLU A 110 -1.72 -3.92 -4.51
C GLU A 110 -2.14 -2.48 -4.16
N PHE A 111 -2.86 -2.31 -3.05
CA PHE A 111 -3.22 -0.99 -2.56
C PHE A 111 -2.00 -0.13 -2.25
N ILE A 112 -1.04 -0.65 -1.48
CA ILE A 112 0.19 0.08 -1.12
C ILE A 112 1.02 0.40 -2.38
N ALA A 113 1.17 -0.56 -3.30
CA ALA A 113 1.89 -0.35 -4.56
C ALA A 113 1.24 0.73 -5.42
N THR A 114 -0.09 0.74 -5.54
CA THR A 114 -0.85 1.73 -6.30
C THR A 114 -0.69 3.13 -5.69
N LEU A 115 -0.82 3.24 -4.36
CA LEU A 115 -0.66 4.50 -3.65
C LEU A 115 0.76 5.05 -3.83
N LEU A 116 1.78 4.20 -3.68
CA LEU A 116 3.17 4.61 -3.84
C LEU A 116 3.46 5.03 -5.29
N SER A 117 2.99 4.26 -6.29
CA SER A 117 3.15 4.60 -7.70
C SER A 117 2.53 5.97 -8.01
N ALA A 118 1.28 6.19 -7.61
CA ALA A 118 0.62 7.48 -7.80
C ALA A 118 1.37 8.65 -7.15
N ARG A 119 2.02 8.39 -6.01
CA ARG A 119 2.83 9.39 -5.33
C ARG A 119 4.13 9.68 -6.09
N LEU A 120 4.81 8.66 -6.60
CA LEU A 120 6.01 8.81 -7.40
C LEU A 120 5.73 9.50 -8.74
N ASP A 121 4.62 9.16 -9.39
CA ASP A 121 4.20 9.76 -10.66
C ASP A 121 3.81 11.24 -10.52
N SER A 122 3.39 11.67 -9.33
CA SER A 122 2.97 13.05 -9.04
C SER A 122 4.12 13.97 -8.56
N SER A 123 5.33 13.43 -8.41
CA SER A 123 6.48 14.15 -7.86
C SER A 123 7.77 13.81 -8.61
N ASP A 124 8.77 14.70 -8.54
CA ASP A 124 10.12 14.46 -9.07
C ASP A 124 10.98 13.59 -8.13
N THR A 125 10.36 12.66 -7.41
CA THR A 125 11.05 11.79 -6.46
C THR A 125 12.11 10.94 -7.16
N LYS A 126 13.34 10.99 -6.66
CA LYS A 126 14.49 10.20 -7.11
C LYS A 126 14.93 9.18 -6.06
N LEU A 127 14.56 9.42 -4.82
CA LEU A 127 14.98 8.61 -3.68
C LEU A 127 13.80 8.34 -2.75
N VAL A 128 13.61 7.06 -2.42
CA VAL A 128 12.66 6.62 -1.39
C VAL A 128 13.42 6.03 -0.21
N LEU A 129 13.21 6.59 0.97
CA LEU A 129 13.77 6.04 2.21
C LEU A 129 12.72 5.14 2.87
N ILE A 130 13.02 3.85 2.98
CA ILE A 130 12.14 2.84 3.61
C ILE A 130 12.71 2.47 4.97
N PHE A 131 12.03 2.90 6.03
CA PHE A 131 12.41 2.60 7.41
C PHE A 131 11.78 1.30 7.89
N GLY A 132 12.63 0.30 8.19
CA GLY A 132 12.25 -1.01 8.69
C GLY A 132 12.04 -2.07 7.61
N SER A 133 12.40 -3.30 7.93
CA SER A 133 12.25 -4.46 7.04
C SER A 133 10.76 -4.79 6.79
N THR A 134 9.90 -4.57 7.79
CA THR A 134 8.45 -4.76 7.65
C THR A 134 7.89 -3.84 6.57
N GLY A 135 8.28 -2.55 6.56
CA GLY A 135 7.89 -1.61 5.51
C GLY A 135 8.34 -2.08 4.13
N ALA A 136 9.58 -2.54 4.01
CA ALA A 136 10.12 -3.05 2.75
C ALA A 136 9.36 -4.29 2.22
N GLN A 137 8.88 -5.17 3.11
CA GLN A 137 8.09 -6.35 2.71
C GLN A 137 6.78 -5.99 2.01
N TRP A 138 6.17 -4.86 2.38
CA TRP A 138 4.92 -4.40 1.78
C TRP A 138 5.15 -3.58 0.51
N ILE A 139 6.19 -2.75 0.48
CA ILE A 139 6.48 -1.83 -0.61
C ILE A 139 7.12 -2.55 -1.80
N LEU A 140 8.04 -3.50 -1.55
CA LEU A 140 8.80 -4.15 -2.60
C LEU A 140 8.06 -5.36 -3.16
N SER A 141 8.05 -5.49 -4.49
CA SER A 141 7.70 -6.73 -5.18
C SER A 141 8.74 -7.83 -4.90
N GLU A 142 8.39 -9.09 -5.10
CA GLU A 142 9.30 -10.21 -4.88
C GLU A 142 10.60 -10.06 -5.74
N LYS A 143 10.44 -9.64 -7.00
CA LYS A 143 11.59 -9.38 -7.89
C LYS A 143 12.52 -8.28 -7.36
N GLN A 144 11.96 -7.24 -6.77
CA GLN A 144 12.75 -6.16 -6.18
C GLN A 144 13.45 -6.63 -4.91
N LYS A 145 12.81 -7.44 -4.08
CA LYS A 145 13.43 -8.04 -2.88
C LYS A 145 14.66 -8.86 -3.22
N ASP A 146 14.59 -9.68 -4.29
CA ASP A 146 15.71 -10.48 -4.77
C ASP A 146 16.85 -9.61 -5.32
N SER A 147 16.55 -8.39 -5.76
CA SER A 147 17.54 -7.46 -6.32
C SER A 147 18.16 -6.51 -5.31
N VAL A 148 17.74 -6.54 -4.04
CA VAL A 148 18.30 -5.68 -2.98
C VAL A 148 19.80 -5.97 -2.77
N LYS A 149 20.62 -4.94 -2.88
CA LYS A 149 22.07 -4.99 -2.60
C LYS A 149 22.42 -3.90 -1.59
N ASP A 150 23.00 -4.32 -0.47
CA ASP A 150 23.39 -3.40 0.62
C ASP A 150 22.27 -2.43 1.05
N GLY A 151 21.03 -2.91 1.02
CA GLY A 151 19.84 -2.11 1.32
C GLY A 151 19.36 -1.21 0.19
N ASN A 152 20.00 -1.21 -0.99
CA ASN A 152 19.62 -0.40 -2.13
C ASN A 152 18.85 -1.24 -3.14
N VAL A 153 17.83 -0.67 -3.75
CA VAL A 153 17.03 -1.28 -4.81
C VAL A 153 16.42 -0.20 -5.72
N GLU A 154 16.22 -0.52 -6.99
CA GLU A 154 15.48 0.33 -7.93
C GLU A 154 13.98 0.02 -7.81
N LEU A 155 13.15 1.02 -7.50
CA LEU A 155 11.70 0.88 -7.44
C LEU A 155 11.05 1.04 -8.81
N SER A 156 11.50 2.02 -9.57
CA SER A 156 11.06 2.30 -10.93
C SER A 156 12.18 3.01 -11.69
N ALA A 157 12.03 3.22 -12.99
CA ALA A 157 13.05 3.88 -13.81
C ALA A 157 13.46 5.23 -13.19
N GLY A 158 14.71 5.33 -12.75
CA GLY A 158 15.29 6.53 -12.15
C GLY A 158 14.88 6.82 -10.70
N VAL A 159 14.17 5.90 -10.04
CA VAL A 159 13.81 6.02 -8.60
C VAL A 159 14.49 4.92 -7.81
N ALA A 160 15.43 5.29 -6.97
CA ALA A 160 16.10 4.39 -6.04
C ALA A 160 15.37 4.31 -4.70
N ALA A 161 15.43 3.16 -4.04
CA ALA A 161 15.02 3.04 -2.65
C ALA A 161 16.18 2.56 -1.78
N ILE A 162 16.22 3.05 -0.55
CA ILE A 162 17.15 2.60 0.48
C ILE A 162 16.35 2.04 1.64
N ILE A 163 16.62 0.78 1.96
CA ILE A 163 16.07 0.11 3.12
C ILE A 163 17.05 0.27 4.27
N ILE A 164 16.60 0.87 5.35
CA ILE A 164 17.39 1.14 6.55
C ILE A 164 16.65 0.63 7.78
N PRO A 165 17.33 0.39 8.90
CA PRO A 165 16.69 -0.01 10.14
C PRO A 165 15.54 0.94 10.50
N SER A 166 14.51 0.45 11.16
CA SER A 166 13.39 1.28 11.59
C SER A 166 13.85 2.33 12.62
N LEU A 167 13.10 3.43 12.72
CA LEU A 167 13.40 4.49 13.68
C LEU A 167 13.35 3.96 15.11
N GLY A 168 12.38 3.09 15.43
CA GLY A 168 12.26 2.44 16.74
C GLY A 168 13.47 1.57 17.04
N GLU A 169 13.88 0.69 16.12
CA GLU A 169 15.09 -0.14 16.29
C GLU A 169 16.34 0.70 16.52
N MET A 170 16.49 1.82 15.82
CA MET A 170 17.66 2.71 16.01
C MET A 170 17.62 3.47 17.33
N ILE A 171 16.46 3.67 17.95
CA ILE A 171 16.36 4.23 19.30
C ILE A 171 16.73 3.19 20.34
N GLU A 172 16.21 1.97 20.21
CA GLU A 172 16.51 0.86 21.13
C GLU A 172 17.95 0.35 21.02
N ARG A 173 18.49 0.35 19.80
CA ARG A 173 19.84 -0.15 19.46
C ARG A 173 20.62 0.93 18.71
N PRO A 174 21.28 1.86 19.42
CA PRO A 174 21.97 3.00 18.81
C PRO A 174 23.07 2.65 17.81
N GLU A 175 23.64 1.45 17.88
CA GLU A 175 24.63 0.93 16.92
C GLU A 175 24.07 0.85 15.50
N LEU A 176 22.78 0.63 15.32
CA LEU A 176 22.09 0.60 14.01
C LEU A 176 22.11 1.95 13.30
N LYS A 177 22.28 3.05 14.04
CA LYS A 177 22.45 4.39 13.44
C LYS A 177 23.69 4.48 12.56
N ARG A 178 24.76 3.74 12.90
CA ARG A 178 25.96 3.68 12.07
C ARG A 178 25.68 2.95 10.76
N GLU A 179 24.96 1.84 10.81
CA GLU A 179 24.56 1.10 9.62
C GLU A 179 23.66 1.95 8.72
N ALA A 180 22.62 2.57 9.28
CA ALA A 180 21.75 3.49 8.57
C ALA A 180 22.56 4.60 7.88
N TRP A 181 23.50 5.22 8.61
CA TRP A 181 24.33 6.29 8.07
C TRP A 181 25.23 5.82 6.92
N GLN A 182 25.83 4.64 7.01
CA GLN A 182 26.65 4.07 5.93
C GLN A 182 25.85 3.91 4.64
N ARG A 183 24.57 3.48 4.73
CA ARG A 183 23.69 3.35 3.57
C ARG A 183 23.22 4.69 3.01
N LEU A 184 23.01 5.70 3.87
CA LEU A 184 22.53 7.03 3.50
C LEU A 184 23.61 7.97 2.97
N GLN A 185 24.86 7.78 3.41
CA GLN A 185 25.99 8.67 3.08
C GLN A 185 26.19 8.89 1.57
N PRO A 186 26.03 7.89 0.67
CA PRO A 186 26.13 8.09 -0.78
C PRO A 186 25.08 9.05 -1.36
N TRP A 187 24.00 9.30 -0.64
CA TRP A 187 22.80 10.02 -1.07
C TRP A 187 22.69 11.41 -0.46
N LYS A 188 23.77 11.97 0.04
CA LYS A 188 23.79 13.37 0.47
C LYS A 188 23.51 14.30 -0.71
N GLU A 189 22.94 15.46 -0.42
CA GLU A 189 22.43 16.49 -1.34
C GLU A 189 23.31 16.71 -2.60
N ASN A 190 24.63 16.70 -2.45
CA ASN A 190 25.56 16.89 -3.57
C ASN A 190 25.56 15.76 -4.61
N LYS A 191 24.92 14.62 -4.36
CA LYS A 191 24.84 13.50 -5.30
C LYS A 191 23.45 13.34 -5.94
N ILE A 192 22.39 13.81 -5.28
CA ILE A 192 21.03 13.74 -5.82
C ILE A 192 20.88 14.75 -6.98
N ALA A 193 21.55 15.89 -6.88
CA ALA A 193 21.54 16.93 -7.93
C ALA A 193 22.44 16.62 -9.14
N SER A 194 23.28 15.59 -9.09
CA SER A 194 24.32 15.32 -10.09
C SER A 194 24.13 14.02 -10.88
N GLN A 195 22.99 13.37 -10.84
CA GLN A 195 22.67 12.35 -11.83
C GLN A 195 22.31 13.03 -13.16
N PRO A 196 23.14 12.89 -14.21
CA PRO A 196 22.76 13.40 -15.50
C PRO A 196 21.52 12.66 -15.95
N SER A 197 20.52 13.41 -16.43
CA SER A 197 19.49 12.85 -17.28
C SER A 197 20.23 12.22 -18.47
N ASP A 198 20.26 10.89 -18.55
CA ASP A 198 20.66 10.21 -19.78
C ASP A 198 19.57 10.49 -20.84
N ASP A 199 19.66 11.70 -21.40
CA ASP A 199 19.05 12.01 -22.68
C ASP A 199 19.87 11.34 -23.79
N LEU A 200 19.39 10.20 -24.26
CA LEU A 200 19.64 9.68 -25.61
C LEU A 200 18.42 8.97 -26.15
#